data_377cbd0c55eb5aa90561cc5557427261
#
_entry.id   377cbd0c55eb5aa90561cc5557427261
#
_cell.length_a   1.000
_cell.length_b   1.000
_cell.length_c   1.000
_cell.angle_alpha   90.00
_cell.angle_beta   90.00
_cell.angle_gamma   90.00
#
_symmetry.space_group_name_H-M   'P 1'
#
loop_
_entity.id
_entity.type
_entity.pdbx_description
1 polymer ?
#
loop_
_entity_poly.entity_id
_entity_poly.type
_entity_poly.pdbx_seq_one_letter_code
_entity_poly.pdbx_strand_id
1 'polypeptide(L)'
;MGRVQVMALNPARKGNMGRINSSQPLAVYDQLIAQPWLKGVIEQIRGEKPIAGVNAQDASKASDEKYEKALAKAREELKKQLPFRAIHYSCFRNNHRSQGDADPESFLFQTTVDVDDAEYVEKALEKARELNCSDTIWKGMLLHLEYSARKKLHIDIRMPVGMTIEETQRAYCEASGIPYDKSCITPERIIFITDKDSEIYRSKEWYGVLPAEEIQARREAFVKRGLTIDGRGVANAVNSNHKVQ
;
A
#
# COMPACT_ATOMS: atom_id res chain seq x y z
N MET A 1 -25.70 -8.56 -6.86
CA MET A 1 -24.81 -9.23 -5.88
C MET A 1 -23.67 -8.28 -5.54
N GLY A 2 -23.42 -8.03 -4.25
CA GLY A 2 -22.29 -7.19 -3.83
C GLY A 2 -20.97 -7.83 -4.26
N ARG A 3 -20.04 -7.02 -4.78
CA ARG A 3 -18.69 -7.50 -5.11
C ARG A 3 -18.01 -8.01 -3.83
N VAL A 4 -17.40 -9.18 -3.89
CA VAL A 4 -16.57 -9.71 -2.79
C VAL A 4 -15.33 -8.84 -2.68
N GLN A 5 -15.01 -8.39 -1.48
CA GLN A 5 -13.79 -7.63 -1.20
C GLN A 5 -12.80 -8.50 -0.46
N VAL A 6 -11.61 -8.66 -0.99
CA VAL A 6 -10.56 -9.52 -0.45
C VAL A 6 -9.21 -8.80 -0.39
N MET A 7 -8.51 -8.99 0.71
CA MET A 7 -7.22 -8.36 0.98
C MET A 7 -6.26 -9.39 1.57
N ALA A 8 -5.00 -9.36 1.20
CA ALA A 8 -3.95 -10.02 1.96
C ALA A 8 -3.37 -9.04 2.98
N LEU A 9 -3.39 -9.38 4.26
CA LEU A 9 -2.89 -8.52 5.32
C LEU A 9 -2.24 -9.32 6.46
N ASN A 10 -1.35 -8.66 7.21
CA ASN A 10 -0.82 -9.17 8.46
C ASN A 10 -1.28 -8.25 9.61
N PRO A 11 -2.16 -8.73 10.51
CA PRO A 11 -2.67 -7.93 11.62
C PRO A 11 -1.73 -7.89 12.83
N ALA A 12 -0.60 -8.58 12.80
CA ALA A 12 0.26 -8.77 13.97
C ALA A 12 1.05 -7.51 14.34
N ARG A 13 1.10 -7.24 15.65
CA ARG A 13 1.87 -6.12 16.28
C ARG A 13 3.35 -6.42 16.29
N LYS A 14 4.13 -6.84 15.69
CA LYS A 14 5.50 -7.32 15.48
C LYS A 14 5.44 -8.47 14.49
N GLY A 15 4.82 -8.20 13.36
CA GLY A 15 4.66 -9.20 12.34
C GLY A 15 6.00 -9.60 11.72
N ASN A 16 6.19 -10.89 11.53
CA ASN A 16 7.17 -11.35 10.57
C ASN A 16 6.79 -10.78 9.20
N MET A 17 7.58 -9.88 8.66
CA MET A 17 7.34 -9.20 7.38
C MET A 17 7.26 -10.17 6.19
N GLY A 18 7.73 -11.41 6.36
CA GLY A 18 7.56 -12.50 5.39
C GLY A 18 6.21 -13.20 5.46
N ARG A 19 5.38 -12.98 6.50
CA ARG A 19 4.09 -13.64 6.64
C ARG A 19 2.93 -12.70 6.35
N ILE A 20 1.93 -13.22 5.63
CA ILE A 20 0.72 -12.50 5.27
C ILE A 20 -0.47 -13.45 5.23
N ASN A 21 -1.60 -13.05 5.76
CA ASN A 21 -2.84 -13.82 5.69
C ASN A 21 -3.54 -13.51 4.37
N SER A 22 -3.60 -14.49 3.49
CA SER A 22 -4.19 -14.35 2.17
C SER A 22 -5.73 -14.31 2.23
N SER A 23 -6.33 -13.62 1.27
CA SER A 23 -7.78 -13.61 0.99
C SER A 23 -8.66 -13.32 2.20
N GLN A 24 -8.25 -12.37 3.05
CA GLN A 24 -9.05 -11.93 4.18
C GLN A 24 -10.19 -11.01 3.71
N PRO A 25 -11.41 -11.12 4.30
CA PRO A 25 -12.48 -10.17 4.03
C PRO A 25 -12.11 -8.78 4.54
N LEU A 26 -12.57 -7.73 3.83
CA LEU A 26 -12.27 -6.33 4.17
C LEU A 26 -12.73 -5.95 5.60
N ALA A 27 -13.74 -6.64 6.13
CA ALA A 27 -14.19 -6.46 7.52
C ALA A 27 -13.08 -6.68 8.57
N VAL A 28 -12.07 -7.52 8.27
CA VAL A 28 -10.90 -7.72 9.14
C VAL A 28 -10.05 -6.44 9.19
N TYR A 29 -9.86 -5.79 8.05
CA TYR A 29 -9.20 -4.49 7.99
C TYR A 29 -9.98 -3.43 8.78
N ASP A 30 -11.31 -3.35 8.59
CA ASP A 30 -12.16 -2.39 9.30
C ASP A 30 -12.08 -2.54 10.82
N GLN A 31 -12.09 -3.79 11.31
CA GLN A 31 -11.91 -4.09 12.73
C GLN A 31 -10.52 -3.67 13.22
N LEU A 32 -9.50 -3.83 12.39
CA LEU A 32 -8.11 -3.53 12.75
C LEU A 32 -7.86 -2.03 12.86
N ILE A 33 -8.31 -1.23 11.87
CA ILE A 33 -8.11 0.23 11.88
C ILE A 33 -8.89 0.94 13.01
N ALA A 34 -9.95 0.29 13.53
CA ALA A 34 -10.73 0.79 14.65
C ALA A 34 -10.10 0.49 16.03
N GLN A 35 -8.97 -0.24 16.08
CA GLN A 35 -8.36 -0.61 17.35
C GLN A 35 -7.69 0.59 18.06
N PRO A 36 -8.03 0.85 19.35
CA PRO A 36 -7.41 1.98 20.07
C PRO A 36 -5.90 1.92 20.18
N TRP A 37 -5.33 0.71 20.26
CA TRP A 37 -3.87 0.55 20.29
C TRP A 37 -3.19 1.01 19.01
N LEU A 38 -3.82 0.77 17.84
CA LEU A 38 -3.26 1.20 16.55
C LEU A 38 -3.23 2.72 16.48
N LYS A 39 -4.32 3.39 16.86
CA LYS A 39 -4.37 4.84 16.98
C LYS A 39 -3.27 5.35 17.91
N GLY A 40 -3.11 4.75 19.09
CA GLY A 40 -2.05 5.16 20.04
C GLY A 40 -0.64 5.04 19.47
N VAL A 41 -0.34 3.98 18.71
CA VAL A 41 0.96 3.83 18.03
C VAL A 41 1.15 4.88 16.93
N ILE A 42 0.12 5.17 16.14
CA ILE A 42 0.18 6.21 15.09
C ILE A 42 0.42 7.59 15.70
N GLU A 43 -0.29 7.96 16.77
CA GLU A 43 -0.10 9.23 17.49
C GLU A 43 1.32 9.37 18.03
N GLN A 44 1.93 8.29 18.55
CA GLN A 44 3.33 8.28 18.99
C GLN A 44 4.31 8.47 17.82
N ILE A 45 4.10 7.79 16.69
CA ILE A 45 4.93 7.94 15.49
C ILE A 45 4.88 9.40 14.98
N ARG A 46 3.71 10.03 15.03
CA ARG A 46 3.48 11.43 14.63
C ARG A 46 3.99 12.47 15.62
N GLY A 47 4.34 12.05 16.83
CA GLY A 47 4.76 12.97 17.91
C GLY A 47 3.59 13.66 18.62
N GLU A 48 2.38 13.18 18.42
CA GLU A 48 1.15 13.67 19.08
C GLU A 48 1.02 13.11 20.50
N LYS A 49 1.70 11.99 20.77
CA LYS A 49 1.85 11.39 22.10
C LYS A 49 3.31 11.07 22.41
N PRO A 50 3.73 11.13 23.69
CA PRO A 50 5.08 10.77 24.10
C PRO A 50 5.34 9.27 23.89
N ILE A 51 6.60 8.93 23.59
CA ILE A 51 7.06 7.54 23.49
C ILE A 51 7.68 7.15 24.83
N ALA A 52 7.22 6.06 25.43
CA ALA A 52 7.76 5.56 26.68
C ALA A 52 9.27 5.29 26.57
N GLY A 53 10.06 5.76 27.54
CA GLY A 53 11.53 5.61 27.56
C GLY A 53 12.29 6.65 26.73
N VAL A 54 11.61 7.57 26.05
CA VAL A 54 12.22 8.74 25.40
C VAL A 54 11.73 9.99 26.15
N ASN A 55 12.46 10.37 27.21
CA ASN A 55 12.03 11.46 28.06
C ASN A 55 12.54 12.82 27.55
N ALA A 56 11.64 13.79 27.45
CA ALA A 56 11.95 15.17 27.14
C ALA A 56 12.90 15.81 28.21
N GLN A 57 12.95 15.25 29.43
CA GLN A 57 13.89 15.68 30.48
C GLN A 57 15.35 15.29 30.16
N ASP A 58 15.57 14.25 29.34
CA ASP A 58 16.91 13.93 28.84
C ASP A 58 17.36 14.88 27.72
N ALA A 59 16.42 15.55 27.05
CA ALA A 59 16.69 16.57 26.03
C ALA A 59 17.36 17.81 26.64
N SER A 60 17.09 18.15 27.92
CA SER A 60 17.73 19.28 28.58
C SER A 60 19.19 19.00 29.00
N LYS A 61 19.63 17.73 28.92
CA LYS A 61 20.96 17.27 29.32
C LYS A 61 21.80 16.65 28.20
N ALA A 62 21.13 16.15 27.13
CA ALA A 62 21.80 15.67 25.96
C ALA A 62 21.79 16.76 24.87
N SER A 63 22.83 16.79 24.01
CA SER A 63 22.76 17.63 22.82
C SER A 63 21.46 17.29 22.04
N ASP A 64 20.77 18.30 21.53
CA ASP A 64 19.50 18.14 20.74
C ASP A 64 19.61 17.01 19.71
N GLU A 65 20.78 16.85 19.11
CA GLU A 65 21.06 15.79 18.11
C GLU A 65 20.95 14.36 18.68
N LYS A 66 21.39 14.12 19.93
CA LYS A 66 21.31 12.79 20.57
C LYS A 66 19.85 12.42 20.87
N TYR A 67 19.08 13.40 21.32
CA TYR A 67 17.66 13.22 21.58
C TYR A 67 16.91 12.93 20.28
N GLU A 68 17.12 13.71 19.23
CA GLU A 68 16.48 13.52 17.93
C GLU A 68 16.82 12.16 17.31
N LYS A 69 18.05 11.68 17.42
CA LYS A 69 18.45 10.33 16.99
C LYS A 69 17.71 9.24 17.78
N ALA A 70 17.59 9.40 19.09
CA ALA A 70 16.86 8.44 19.94
C ALA A 70 15.37 8.41 19.59
N LEU A 71 14.77 9.58 19.38
CA LEU A 71 13.37 9.73 18.97
C LEU A 71 13.11 9.11 17.60
N ALA A 72 13.96 9.37 16.62
CA ALA A 72 13.88 8.79 15.29
C ALA A 72 13.96 7.25 15.34
N LYS A 73 14.91 6.71 16.13
CA LYS A 73 15.03 5.26 16.34
C LYS A 73 13.78 4.66 16.99
N ALA A 74 13.23 5.31 18.02
CA ALA A 74 12.03 4.85 18.70
C ALA A 74 10.81 4.84 17.76
N ARG A 75 10.66 5.85 16.89
CA ARG A 75 9.62 5.91 15.87
C ARG A 75 9.76 4.78 14.83
N GLU A 76 10.97 4.44 14.42
CA GLU A 76 11.22 3.29 13.54
C GLU A 76 10.83 1.96 14.20
N GLU A 77 11.15 1.77 15.48
CA GLU A 77 10.75 0.56 16.21
C GLU A 77 9.22 0.47 16.38
N LEU A 78 8.54 1.60 16.57
CA LEU A 78 7.07 1.64 16.57
C LEU A 78 6.49 1.30 15.19
N LYS A 79 7.06 1.83 14.11
CA LYS A 79 6.63 1.52 12.74
C LYS A 79 6.69 0.02 12.45
N LYS A 80 7.70 -0.70 12.95
CA LYS A 80 7.82 -2.15 12.81
C LYS A 80 6.71 -2.93 13.54
N GLN A 81 5.97 -2.29 14.43
CA GLN A 81 4.82 -2.90 15.12
C GLN A 81 3.52 -2.75 14.34
N LEU A 82 3.49 -1.92 13.31
CA LEU A 82 2.30 -1.70 12.53
C LEU A 82 1.93 -2.96 11.73
N PRO A 83 0.64 -3.26 11.64
CA PRO A 83 0.14 -4.23 10.68
C PRO A 83 0.35 -3.71 9.26
N PHE A 84 0.28 -4.60 8.28
CA PHE A 84 0.44 -4.21 6.89
C PHE A 84 -0.50 -4.96 5.96
N ARG A 85 -0.75 -4.38 4.79
CA ARG A 85 -1.54 -4.93 3.69
C ARG A 85 -0.71 -5.07 2.43
N ALA A 86 -0.95 -6.10 1.64
CA ALA A 86 -0.45 -6.18 0.29
C ALA A 86 -1.26 -5.28 -0.64
N ILE A 87 -0.61 -4.74 -1.65
CA ILE A 87 -1.21 -3.78 -2.58
C ILE A 87 -1.81 -4.50 -3.79
N HIS A 88 -1.02 -5.37 -4.41
CA HIS A 88 -1.27 -5.87 -5.76
C HIS A 88 -1.99 -7.21 -5.82
N TYR A 89 -1.88 -8.03 -4.76
CA TYR A 89 -2.40 -9.39 -4.72
C TYR A 89 -3.20 -9.66 -3.46
N SER A 90 -4.27 -10.43 -3.58
CA SER A 90 -5.04 -10.90 -2.43
C SER A 90 -4.60 -12.27 -1.92
N CYS A 91 -3.72 -12.97 -2.65
CA CYS A 91 -3.24 -14.29 -2.27
C CYS A 91 -1.73 -14.44 -2.52
N PHE A 92 -1.06 -15.06 -1.53
CA PHE A 92 0.34 -15.49 -1.59
C PHE A 92 0.41 -16.97 -1.20
N ARG A 93 1.15 -17.78 -1.97
CA ARG A 93 1.32 -19.20 -1.69
C ARG A 93 1.90 -19.41 -0.28
N ASN A 94 1.35 -20.35 0.45
CA ASN A 94 1.75 -20.67 1.82
C ASN A 94 1.70 -19.47 2.80
N ASN A 95 0.92 -18.44 2.48
CA ASN A 95 0.90 -17.17 3.23
C ASN A 95 2.30 -16.57 3.42
N HIS A 96 3.18 -16.80 2.45
CA HIS A 96 4.54 -16.28 2.45
C HIS A 96 4.66 -15.12 1.45
N ARG A 97 4.93 -13.93 1.97
CA ARG A 97 5.07 -12.70 1.17
C ARG A 97 6.41 -12.67 0.47
N SER A 98 6.42 -13.10 -0.77
CA SER A 98 7.57 -12.95 -1.67
C SER A 98 7.08 -12.74 -3.11
N GLN A 99 7.95 -12.24 -3.96
CA GLN A 99 7.66 -12.06 -5.38
C GLN A 99 7.26 -13.37 -6.06
N GLY A 100 7.94 -14.46 -5.70
CA GLY A 100 7.68 -15.80 -6.27
C GLY A 100 6.41 -16.45 -5.76
N ASP A 101 5.90 -16.05 -4.59
CA ASP A 101 4.71 -16.62 -3.97
C ASP A 101 3.42 -15.80 -4.26
N ALA A 102 3.56 -14.61 -4.87
CA ALA A 102 2.40 -13.84 -5.32
C ALA A 102 1.64 -14.66 -6.39
N ASP A 103 0.36 -14.95 -6.12
CA ASP A 103 -0.48 -15.72 -7.01
C ASP A 103 -1.02 -14.84 -8.16
N PRO A 104 -0.62 -15.08 -9.43
CA PRO A 104 -1.06 -14.27 -10.57
C PRO A 104 -2.58 -14.22 -10.75
N GLU A 105 -3.29 -15.29 -10.37
CA GLU A 105 -4.75 -15.36 -10.44
C GLU A 105 -5.44 -14.42 -9.45
N SER A 106 -4.74 -14.03 -8.38
CA SER A 106 -5.24 -13.11 -7.34
C SER A 106 -4.84 -11.65 -7.55
N PHE A 107 -4.34 -11.30 -8.73
CA PHE A 107 -3.94 -9.93 -9.06
C PHE A 107 -5.14 -8.99 -9.06
N LEU A 108 -5.03 -7.89 -8.33
CA LEU A 108 -6.16 -6.98 -8.03
C LEU A 108 -6.35 -5.86 -9.05
N PHE A 109 -5.44 -5.70 -10.00
CA PHE A 109 -5.44 -4.59 -10.98
C PHE A 109 -5.55 -3.21 -10.31
N GLN A 110 -4.92 -3.06 -9.16
CA GLN A 110 -4.78 -1.82 -8.42
C GLN A 110 -3.32 -1.63 -7.98
N THR A 111 -2.94 -0.40 -7.70
CA THR A 111 -1.61 -0.08 -7.18
C THR A 111 -1.67 1.10 -6.23
N THR A 112 -0.63 1.30 -5.43
CA THR A 112 -0.51 2.44 -4.52
C THR A 112 0.63 3.35 -4.97
N VAL A 113 0.34 4.63 -5.12
CA VAL A 113 1.34 5.69 -5.21
C VAL A 113 1.65 6.14 -3.78
N ASP A 114 2.91 6.00 -3.38
CA ASP A 114 3.42 6.40 -2.07
C ASP A 114 4.09 7.76 -2.20
N VAL A 115 3.55 8.78 -1.53
CA VAL A 115 4.04 10.15 -1.56
C VAL A 115 4.85 10.40 -0.30
N ASP A 116 6.14 10.11 -0.35
CA ASP A 116 7.05 10.16 0.81
C ASP A 116 7.63 11.54 1.09
N ASP A 117 7.53 12.48 0.17
CA ASP A 117 8.01 13.84 0.35
C ASP A 117 6.88 14.75 0.86
N ALA A 118 7.13 15.40 2.01
CA ALA A 118 6.14 16.25 2.68
C ALA A 118 5.69 17.44 1.83
N GLU A 119 6.56 17.98 0.99
CA GLU A 119 6.23 19.13 0.13
C GLU A 119 5.17 18.82 -0.93
N TYR A 120 5.03 17.52 -1.31
CA TYR A 120 4.06 17.10 -2.32
C TYR A 120 2.73 16.60 -1.76
N VAL A 121 2.59 16.44 -0.44
CA VAL A 121 1.38 15.83 0.17
C VAL A 121 0.10 16.60 -0.19
N GLU A 122 0.09 17.91 0.03
CA GLU A 122 -1.10 18.74 -0.26
C GLU A 122 -1.42 18.75 -1.76
N LYS A 123 -0.42 18.91 -2.60
CA LYS A 123 -0.56 18.84 -4.06
C LYS A 123 -1.11 17.50 -4.51
N ALA A 124 -0.58 16.40 -3.97
CA ALA A 124 -1.02 15.04 -4.31
C ALA A 124 -2.45 14.78 -3.88
N LEU A 125 -2.85 15.30 -2.70
CA LEU A 125 -4.22 15.21 -2.19
C LEU A 125 -5.22 15.94 -3.08
N GLU A 126 -4.90 17.16 -3.51
CA GLU A 126 -5.71 17.96 -4.43
C GLU A 126 -5.83 17.26 -5.79
N LYS A 127 -4.68 16.84 -6.36
CA LYS A 127 -4.63 16.19 -7.67
C LYS A 127 -5.32 14.83 -7.70
N ALA A 128 -5.28 14.05 -6.62
CA ALA A 128 -6.02 12.79 -6.54
C ALA A 128 -7.54 13.01 -6.72
N ARG A 129 -8.08 14.06 -6.12
CA ARG A 129 -9.50 14.42 -6.26
C ARG A 129 -9.81 14.98 -7.65
N GLU A 130 -8.98 15.87 -8.15
CA GLU A 130 -9.12 16.47 -9.48
C GLU A 130 -9.10 15.40 -10.58
N LEU A 131 -8.08 14.55 -10.62
CA LEU A 131 -7.94 13.50 -11.62
C LEU A 131 -9.09 12.49 -11.57
N ASN A 132 -9.59 12.16 -10.38
CA ASN A 132 -10.72 11.26 -10.21
C ASN A 132 -12.03 11.81 -10.82
N CYS A 133 -12.16 13.13 -10.90
CA CYS A 133 -13.34 13.82 -11.48
C CYS A 133 -13.11 14.31 -12.92
N SER A 134 -11.86 14.30 -13.39
CA SER A 134 -11.47 14.82 -14.71
C SER A 134 -11.92 13.89 -15.85
N ASP A 135 -11.97 14.45 -17.07
CA ASP A 135 -12.24 13.66 -18.28
C ASP A 135 -10.94 13.07 -18.88
N THR A 136 -10.19 12.37 -18.05
CA THR A 136 -8.95 11.68 -18.38
C THR A 136 -9.06 10.18 -18.12
N ILE A 137 -8.00 9.41 -18.41
CA ILE A 137 -7.93 7.98 -18.07
C ILE A 137 -8.05 7.69 -16.56
N TRP A 138 -7.89 8.72 -15.72
CA TRP A 138 -7.92 8.62 -14.26
C TRP A 138 -9.32 8.80 -13.66
N LYS A 139 -10.32 9.14 -14.49
CA LYS A 139 -11.71 9.35 -14.05
C LYS A 139 -12.28 8.11 -13.35
N GLY A 140 -12.67 8.26 -12.09
CA GLY A 140 -13.21 7.16 -11.29
C GLY A 140 -12.18 6.10 -10.86
N MET A 141 -10.87 6.35 -11.07
CA MET A 141 -9.82 5.37 -10.75
C MET A 141 -9.34 5.44 -9.30
N LEU A 142 -9.66 6.48 -8.54
CA LEU A 142 -9.29 6.59 -7.13
C LEU A 142 -10.04 5.54 -6.30
N LEU A 143 -9.29 4.68 -5.62
CA LEU A 143 -9.83 3.62 -4.79
C LEU A 143 -9.76 3.94 -3.30
N HIS A 144 -8.63 4.48 -2.85
CA HIS A 144 -8.42 4.80 -1.43
C HIS A 144 -7.40 5.91 -1.29
N LEU A 145 -7.56 6.71 -0.23
CA LEU A 145 -6.68 7.81 0.09
C LEU A 145 -6.53 7.87 1.60
N GLU A 146 -5.30 7.80 2.09
CA GLU A 146 -5.01 7.82 3.53
C GLU A 146 -3.70 8.54 3.84
N TYR A 147 -3.62 9.15 5.03
CA TYR A 147 -2.34 9.56 5.57
C TYR A 147 -1.56 8.36 6.08
N SER A 148 -0.28 8.27 5.71
CA SER A 148 0.64 7.29 6.26
C SER A 148 0.89 7.53 7.76
N ALA A 149 1.56 6.58 8.41
CA ALA A 149 1.97 6.72 9.81
C ALA A 149 2.80 7.98 10.10
N ARG A 150 3.45 8.56 9.09
CA ARG A 150 4.26 9.78 9.19
C ARG A 150 3.61 11.02 8.57
N LYS A 151 2.30 11.03 8.41
CA LYS A 151 1.54 12.10 7.73
C LYS A 151 1.96 12.35 6.28
N LYS A 152 2.52 11.34 5.63
CA LYS A 152 2.70 11.27 4.19
C LYS A 152 1.39 10.76 3.56
N LEU A 153 1.34 10.50 2.25
CA LEU A 153 0.10 10.13 1.58
C LEU A 153 0.25 8.81 0.81
N HIS A 154 -0.71 7.92 0.98
CA HIS A 154 -0.92 6.74 0.13
C HIS A 154 -2.14 6.96 -0.75
N ILE A 155 -2.01 6.73 -2.06
CA ILE A 155 -3.06 6.88 -3.05
C ILE A 155 -3.23 5.55 -3.77
N ASP A 156 -4.28 4.79 -3.43
CA ASP A 156 -4.59 3.56 -4.14
C ASP A 156 -5.45 3.89 -5.36
N ILE A 157 -5.03 3.42 -6.52
CA ILE A 157 -5.70 3.65 -7.79
C ILE A 157 -5.94 2.34 -8.54
N ARG A 158 -7.02 2.31 -9.33
CA ARG A 158 -7.25 1.26 -10.32
C ARG A 158 -6.26 1.43 -11.47
N MET A 159 -5.66 0.33 -11.91
CA MET A 159 -4.76 0.35 -13.06
C MET A 159 -5.59 0.48 -14.35
N PRO A 160 -5.22 1.37 -15.29
CA PRO A 160 -5.79 1.36 -16.63
C PRO A 160 -5.56 0.01 -17.34
N VAL A 161 -6.45 -0.37 -18.27
CA VAL A 161 -6.34 -1.63 -18.99
C VAL A 161 -5.04 -1.69 -19.80
N GLY A 162 -4.28 -2.76 -19.62
CA GLY A 162 -3.02 -3.01 -20.33
C GLY A 162 -1.79 -2.28 -19.78
N MET A 163 -1.93 -1.39 -18.79
CA MET A 163 -0.78 -0.77 -18.12
C MET A 163 -0.28 -1.65 -16.97
N THR A 164 1.03 -1.84 -16.90
CA THR A 164 1.70 -2.51 -15.77
C THR A 164 1.67 -1.65 -14.51
N ILE A 165 2.08 -2.22 -13.37
CA ILE A 165 2.21 -1.48 -12.11
C ILE A 165 3.10 -0.25 -12.29
N GLU A 166 4.29 -0.44 -12.87
CA GLU A 166 5.24 0.66 -13.07
C GLU A 166 4.70 1.74 -14.03
N GLU A 167 4.14 1.34 -15.17
CA GLU A 167 3.56 2.27 -16.14
C GLU A 167 2.42 3.08 -15.52
N THR A 168 1.56 2.42 -14.73
CA THR A 168 0.45 3.08 -14.04
C THR A 168 0.93 4.14 -13.06
N GLN A 169 1.88 3.78 -12.17
CA GLN A 169 2.39 4.72 -11.17
C GLN A 169 3.13 5.88 -11.82
N ARG A 170 3.98 5.61 -12.83
CA ARG A 170 4.72 6.65 -13.55
C ARG A 170 3.78 7.65 -14.23
N ALA A 171 2.79 7.15 -14.98
CA ALA A 171 1.83 7.99 -15.68
C ALA A 171 0.92 8.78 -14.71
N TYR A 172 0.55 8.18 -13.56
CA TYR A 172 -0.21 8.90 -12.54
C TYR A 172 0.62 10.00 -11.87
N CYS A 173 1.87 9.73 -11.52
CA CYS A 173 2.78 10.71 -10.95
C CYS A 173 3.04 11.87 -11.91
N GLU A 174 3.22 11.59 -13.21
CA GLU A 174 3.34 12.61 -14.25
C GLU A 174 2.07 13.48 -14.33
N ALA A 175 0.89 12.86 -14.41
CA ALA A 175 -0.39 13.58 -14.45
C ALA A 175 -0.65 14.42 -13.20
N SER A 176 -0.18 13.97 -12.03
CA SER A 176 -0.31 14.67 -10.75
C SER A 176 0.80 15.71 -10.53
N GLY A 177 1.87 15.66 -11.32
CA GLY A 177 3.07 16.50 -11.14
C GLY A 177 3.76 16.26 -9.79
N ILE A 178 3.83 15.00 -9.35
CA ILE A 178 4.50 14.54 -8.13
C ILE A 178 5.66 13.61 -8.49
N PRO A 179 6.69 13.48 -7.64
CA PRO A 179 7.79 12.55 -7.86
C PRO A 179 7.31 11.10 -7.91
N TYR A 180 7.94 10.31 -8.78
CA TYR A 180 7.69 8.89 -8.89
C TYR A 180 8.64 8.10 -7.98
N ASP A 181 8.10 7.28 -7.08
CA ASP A 181 8.86 6.35 -6.24
C ASP A 181 8.94 4.95 -6.86
N LYS A 182 10.16 4.56 -7.28
CA LYS A 182 10.43 3.23 -7.85
C LYS A 182 10.31 2.08 -6.86
N SER A 183 10.23 2.34 -5.56
CA SER A 183 10.22 1.28 -4.54
C SER A 183 8.88 0.56 -4.45
N CYS A 184 7.78 1.14 -4.95
CA CYS A 184 6.42 0.63 -4.79
C CYS A 184 5.92 -0.29 -5.91
N ILE A 185 6.77 -0.65 -6.88
CA ILE A 185 6.38 -1.42 -8.08
C ILE A 185 6.52 -2.95 -7.95
N THR A 186 7.12 -3.45 -6.88
CA THR A 186 7.34 -4.89 -6.75
C THR A 186 6.05 -5.64 -6.39
N PRO A 187 5.85 -6.87 -6.89
CA PRO A 187 4.65 -7.66 -6.64
C PRO A 187 4.30 -7.82 -5.16
N GLU A 188 5.31 -8.05 -4.32
CA GLU A 188 5.16 -8.28 -2.89
C GLU A 188 5.12 -7.00 -2.04
N ARG A 189 5.01 -5.82 -2.68
CA ARG A 189 4.97 -4.55 -1.96
C ARG A 189 3.79 -4.49 -0.99
N ILE A 190 4.07 -3.93 0.18
CA ILE A 190 3.10 -3.71 1.24
C ILE A 190 3.02 -2.23 1.61
N ILE A 191 1.89 -1.86 2.20
CA ILE A 191 1.67 -0.60 2.90
C ILE A 191 1.36 -0.90 4.37
N PHE A 192 1.95 -0.14 5.29
CA PHE A 192 1.59 -0.21 6.70
C PHE A 192 0.18 0.34 6.90
N ILE A 193 -0.62 -0.42 7.64
CA ILE A 193 -1.99 -0.03 7.98
C ILE A 193 -1.94 1.04 9.07
N THR A 194 -2.71 2.09 8.89
CA THR A 194 -2.89 3.18 9.84
C THR A 194 -4.24 3.08 10.54
N ASP A 195 -4.53 4.01 11.43
CA ASP A 195 -5.80 4.07 12.14
C ASP A 195 -6.92 4.66 11.27
N LYS A 196 -8.16 4.51 11.72
CA LYS A 196 -9.34 5.00 11.00
C LYS A 196 -9.32 6.51 10.75
N ASP A 197 -8.73 7.30 11.65
CA ASP A 197 -8.69 8.76 11.52
C ASP A 197 -7.70 9.23 10.43
N SER A 198 -6.85 8.33 9.97
CA SER A 198 -5.94 8.56 8.85
C SER A 198 -6.60 8.40 7.48
N GLU A 199 -7.75 7.73 7.41
CA GLU A 199 -8.47 7.51 6.16
C GLU A 199 -9.18 8.79 5.70
N ILE A 200 -8.92 9.22 4.45
CA ILE A 200 -9.49 10.41 3.84
C ILE A 200 -10.63 10.06 2.88
N TYR A 201 -10.47 8.97 2.13
CA TYR A 201 -11.44 8.52 1.15
C TYR A 201 -11.33 7.01 0.94
N ARG A 202 -12.47 6.35 0.76
CA ARG A 202 -12.55 4.95 0.37
C ARG A 202 -13.67 4.74 -0.65
N SER A 203 -13.32 4.20 -1.80
CA SER A 203 -14.28 3.68 -2.78
C SER A 203 -14.82 2.32 -2.32
N LYS A 204 -16.09 2.05 -2.61
CA LYS A 204 -16.69 0.71 -2.45
C LYS A 204 -16.03 -0.35 -3.34
N GLU A 205 -15.24 0.06 -4.33
CA GLU A 205 -14.52 -0.82 -5.26
C GLU A 205 -13.10 -1.18 -4.76
N TRP A 206 -12.66 -0.57 -3.65
CA TRP A 206 -11.34 -0.84 -3.08
C TRP A 206 -11.24 -2.30 -2.63
N TYR A 207 -10.20 -3.01 -3.06
CA TYR A 207 -10.05 -4.46 -2.94
C TYR A 207 -11.24 -5.29 -3.48
N GLY A 208 -12.12 -4.67 -4.26
CA GLY A 208 -13.23 -5.35 -4.90
C GLY A 208 -12.76 -6.28 -6.01
N VAL A 209 -13.31 -7.49 -6.06
CA VAL A 209 -13.10 -8.42 -7.16
C VAL A 209 -13.84 -7.90 -8.39
N LEU A 210 -13.12 -7.72 -9.49
CA LEU A 210 -13.69 -7.26 -10.76
C LEU A 210 -14.59 -8.36 -11.38
N PRO A 211 -15.54 -8.00 -12.25
CA PRO A 211 -16.29 -8.97 -13.06
C PRO A 211 -15.35 -9.86 -13.87
N ALA A 212 -15.73 -11.12 -14.07
CA ALA A 212 -14.89 -12.10 -14.75
C ALA A 212 -14.51 -11.69 -16.18
N GLU A 213 -15.44 -11.09 -16.91
CA GLU A 213 -15.20 -10.54 -18.25
C GLU A 213 -14.19 -9.38 -18.25
N GLU A 214 -14.21 -8.53 -17.22
CA GLU A 214 -13.24 -7.44 -17.08
C GLU A 214 -11.85 -7.98 -16.72
N ILE A 215 -11.77 -8.95 -15.81
CA ILE A 215 -10.51 -9.64 -15.48
C ILE A 215 -9.91 -10.26 -16.72
N GLN A 216 -10.72 -10.96 -17.51
CA GLN A 216 -10.27 -11.63 -18.73
C GLN A 216 -9.74 -10.61 -19.76
N ALA A 217 -10.47 -9.52 -20.00
CA ALA A 217 -10.05 -8.46 -20.92
C ALA A 217 -8.72 -7.81 -20.50
N ARG A 218 -8.52 -7.58 -19.20
CA ARG A 218 -7.28 -7.01 -18.64
C ARG A 218 -6.09 -7.97 -18.81
N ARG A 219 -6.30 -9.28 -18.57
CA ARG A 219 -5.29 -10.33 -18.75
C ARG A 219 -4.89 -10.46 -20.22
N GLU A 220 -5.86 -10.48 -21.12
CA GLU A 220 -5.61 -10.52 -22.56
C GLU A 220 -4.82 -9.31 -23.06
N ALA A 221 -5.07 -8.12 -22.51
CA ALA A 221 -4.30 -6.92 -22.83
C ALA A 221 -2.82 -7.06 -22.44
N PHE A 222 -2.50 -7.70 -21.33
CA PHE A 222 -1.13 -8.02 -20.95
C PHE A 222 -0.50 -9.09 -21.86
N VAL A 223 -1.22 -10.19 -22.09
CA VAL A 223 -0.73 -11.29 -22.94
C VAL A 223 -0.44 -10.82 -24.37
N LYS A 224 -1.29 -9.97 -24.95
CA LYS A 224 -1.05 -9.34 -26.27
C LYS A 224 0.24 -8.51 -26.32
N ARG A 225 0.71 -8.02 -25.18
CA ARG A 225 2.00 -7.31 -25.04
C ARG A 225 3.18 -8.25 -24.74
N GLY A 226 2.99 -9.58 -24.70
CA GLY A 226 4.02 -10.55 -24.35
C GLY A 226 4.33 -10.61 -22.85
N LEU A 227 3.40 -10.17 -21.99
CA LEU A 227 3.51 -10.21 -20.54
C LEU A 227 2.72 -11.40 -19.96
N THR A 228 2.95 -11.69 -18.70
CA THR A 228 2.11 -12.63 -17.93
C THR A 228 0.74 -12.03 -17.66
N ILE A 229 -0.23 -12.85 -17.20
CA ILE A 229 -1.61 -12.43 -16.93
C ILE A 229 -1.74 -11.34 -15.85
N ASP A 230 -0.70 -11.11 -15.07
CA ASP A 230 -0.58 -10.07 -14.03
C ASP A 230 0.40 -8.95 -14.42
N GLY A 231 0.76 -8.87 -15.71
CA GLY A 231 1.56 -7.78 -16.28
C GLY A 231 3.06 -7.84 -15.98
N ARG A 232 3.56 -8.97 -15.45
CA ARG A 232 5.00 -9.16 -15.24
C ARG A 232 5.69 -9.63 -16.53
N GLY A 233 7.01 -9.36 -16.65
CA GLY A 233 7.81 -9.92 -17.74
C GLY A 233 7.97 -11.45 -17.62
N VAL A 234 7.92 -12.17 -18.75
CA VAL A 234 8.00 -13.64 -18.80
C VAL A 234 9.26 -14.18 -18.14
N ALA A 235 10.41 -13.51 -18.25
CA ALA A 235 11.67 -13.88 -17.62
C ALA A 235 11.60 -13.90 -16.07
N ASN A 236 10.81 -13.00 -15.50
CA ASN A 236 10.60 -12.96 -14.04
C ASN A 236 9.65 -14.05 -13.54
N ALA A 237 8.75 -14.56 -14.39
CA ALA A 237 7.85 -15.65 -14.05
C ALA A 237 8.57 -17.02 -14.02
N VAL A 238 9.54 -17.24 -14.91
CA VAL A 238 10.32 -18.49 -14.98
C VAL A 238 11.23 -18.63 -13.77
N ASN A 239 11.86 -17.56 -13.31
CA ASN A 239 12.74 -17.61 -12.13
C ASN A 239 12.00 -17.87 -10.80
N SER A 240 10.69 -17.63 -10.74
CA SER A 240 9.88 -17.95 -9.57
C SER A 240 9.58 -19.46 -9.45
N ASN A 241 9.61 -20.21 -10.55
CA ASN A 241 9.33 -21.64 -10.56
C ASN A 241 10.57 -22.52 -10.27
N HIS A 242 11.80 -22.00 -10.36
CA HIS A 242 13.03 -22.76 -10.12
C HIS A 242 13.51 -22.81 -8.66
N LYS A 243 12.79 -22.18 -7.72
CA LYS A 243 13.10 -22.26 -6.28
C LYS A 243 12.28 -23.31 -5.51
N VAL A 244 11.58 -24.19 -6.23
CA VAL A 244 10.81 -25.31 -5.66
C VAL A 244 11.41 -26.61 -6.20
N GLN A 245 12.62 -26.90 -5.80
CA GLN A 245 13.21 -28.26 -5.75
C GLN A 245 13.97 -28.43 -4.45
#